data_4ba706fd582ff76c014e1abe81d13679
#
_entry.id   4ba706fd582ff76c014e1abe81d13679
#
_cell.length_a   1.000
_cell.length_b   1.000
_cell.length_c   1.000
_cell.angle_alpha   90.00
_cell.angle_beta   90.00
_cell.angle_gamma   90.00
#
_symmetry.space_group_name_H-M   'P 1'
#
loop_
_entity.id
_entity.type
_entity.pdbx_description
1 polymer ?
#
loop_
_entity_poly.entity_id
_entity_poly.type
_entity_poly.pdbx_seq_one_letter_code
_entity_poly.pdbx_strand_id
1 'polypeptide(L)'
;MKAKKFAADEVTEGVRINKYLADAGVCSRRAADGFIEEGKVFIDGERAVMGSRVLPGQTVVFNGKELKKEEDLVLLALNKPRGIVCTSDKREPDNVVDFVNYGKRIYPIGRLDKDSEGLLLLTNDGDIVNKILRAGNYHEKEYIVKVNKMITKEFLQGMAGGVPILDTVTRPCKIEALDKYRFKVILTQGLNRQIRRMCEYFGYRVVHLQRVRIMNIHLGHLKVGDYRKLTPQELSELQSLIRKSSNTPVLHDKSKSEGSVTYAAPKEKKTGETEGRPMRERSVRQGDERKGKPASERRGTNSYRKA
;
A
#
# COMPACT_ATOMS: atom_id res chain seq x y z
N MET A 1 7.65 18.65 25.02
CA MET A 1 7.69 17.24 25.41
C MET A 1 8.14 16.39 24.23
N LYS A 2 9.26 15.67 24.33
CA LYS A 2 9.70 14.72 23.32
C LYS A 2 8.83 13.46 23.44
N ALA A 3 8.13 13.08 22.36
CA ALA A 3 7.37 11.82 22.32
C ALA A 3 8.39 10.67 22.35
N LYS A 4 8.33 9.82 23.36
CA LYS A 4 9.16 8.61 23.44
C LYS A 4 8.64 7.56 22.45
N LYS A 5 9.54 6.78 21.85
CA LYS A 5 9.19 5.59 21.05
C LYS A 5 8.34 4.65 21.92
N PHE A 6 7.43 3.91 21.27
CA PHE A 6 6.63 2.90 21.95
C PHE A 6 7.56 1.93 22.68
N ALA A 7 7.38 1.80 23.99
CA ALA A 7 8.02 0.73 24.74
C ALA A 7 7.53 -0.59 24.11
N ALA A 8 8.45 -1.39 23.61
CA ALA A 8 8.16 -2.79 23.35
C ALA A 8 7.75 -3.40 24.69
N ASP A 9 6.65 -4.18 24.72
CA ASP A 9 6.35 -5.05 25.85
C ASP A 9 7.67 -5.71 26.25
N GLU A 10 7.98 -5.76 27.55
CA GLU A 10 9.23 -6.29 28.10
C GLU A 10 9.49 -7.67 27.52
N VAL A 11 10.25 -7.71 26.44
CA VAL A 11 10.65 -8.94 25.79
C VAL A 11 11.87 -9.41 26.57
N THR A 12 11.68 -10.33 27.49
CA THR A 12 12.74 -11.07 28.17
C THR A 12 13.73 -11.76 27.23
N GLU A 13 13.41 -11.84 25.94
CA GLU A 13 14.17 -12.53 24.90
C GLU A 13 15.11 -11.63 24.04
N GLY A 14 15.24 -10.35 24.29
CA GLY A 14 16.08 -9.41 23.52
C GLY A 14 15.57 -9.10 22.12
N VAL A 15 16.15 -8.13 21.44
CA VAL A 15 15.82 -7.65 20.10
C VAL A 15 16.74 -8.28 19.08
N ARG A 16 16.25 -8.84 17.97
CA ARG A 16 17.10 -9.35 16.87
C ARG A 16 18.06 -8.27 16.40
N ILE A 17 19.33 -8.60 16.21
CA ILE A 17 20.39 -7.66 15.86
C ILE A 17 20.09 -6.87 14.57
N ASN A 18 19.53 -7.50 13.54
CA ASN A 18 19.14 -6.81 12.31
C ASN A 18 17.99 -5.82 12.54
N LYS A 19 17.05 -6.10 13.46
CA LYS A 19 16.02 -5.14 13.87
C LYS A 19 16.66 -3.99 14.65
N TYR A 20 17.59 -4.28 15.55
CA TYR A 20 18.29 -3.27 16.34
C TYR A 20 19.01 -2.25 15.44
N LEU A 21 19.79 -2.72 14.44
CA LEU A 21 20.46 -1.87 13.45
C LEU A 21 19.47 -1.01 12.65
N ALA A 22 18.33 -1.60 12.28
CA ALA A 22 17.29 -0.86 11.56
C ALA A 22 16.61 0.20 12.42
N ASP A 23 16.34 -0.09 13.70
CA ASP A 23 15.73 0.82 14.68
C ASP A 23 16.72 1.93 15.12
N ALA A 24 18.03 1.66 15.06
CA ALA A 24 19.09 2.67 15.24
C ALA A 24 19.31 3.56 14.01
N GLY A 25 18.52 3.38 12.94
CA GLY A 25 18.58 4.23 11.75
C GLY A 25 19.71 3.90 10.78
N VAL A 26 20.54 2.87 11.05
CA VAL A 26 21.76 2.55 10.26
C VAL A 26 21.41 2.08 8.85
N CYS A 27 20.50 1.08 8.71
CA CYS A 27 20.22 0.44 7.44
C CYS A 27 18.87 -0.28 7.44
N SER A 28 18.47 -0.92 6.33
CA SER A 28 17.33 -1.84 6.31
C SER A 28 17.68 -3.16 7.01
N ARG A 29 16.71 -3.93 7.50
CA ARG A 29 16.93 -5.24 8.10
C ARG A 29 17.68 -6.20 7.17
N ARG A 30 17.37 -6.17 5.85
CA ARG A 30 18.07 -6.98 4.83
C ARG A 30 19.51 -6.52 4.60
N ALA A 31 19.77 -5.21 4.63
CA ALA A 31 21.13 -4.72 4.54
C ALA A 31 21.93 -5.02 5.83
N ALA A 32 21.26 -5.01 6.98
CA ALA A 32 21.85 -5.43 8.25
C ALA A 32 22.33 -6.89 8.21
N ASP A 33 21.56 -7.78 7.61
CA ASP A 33 21.94 -9.19 7.45
C ASP A 33 23.29 -9.30 6.73
N GLY A 34 23.51 -8.56 5.63
CA GLY A 34 24.80 -8.53 4.93
C GLY A 34 25.94 -7.99 5.79
N PHE A 35 25.72 -6.93 6.57
CA PHE A 35 26.75 -6.38 7.47
C PHE A 35 27.11 -7.33 8.62
N ILE A 36 26.16 -8.14 9.08
CA ILE A 36 26.41 -9.18 10.08
C ILE A 36 27.28 -10.29 9.50
N GLU A 37 26.98 -10.76 8.29
CA GLU A 37 27.75 -11.75 7.56
C GLU A 37 29.19 -11.28 7.27
N GLU A 38 29.34 -10.00 6.91
CA GLU A 38 30.65 -9.36 6.71
C GLU A 38 31.45 -9.15 8.03
N GLY A 39 30.86 -9.43 9.20
CA GLY A 39 31.51 -9.30 10.50
C GLY A 39 31.71 -7.85 10.98
N LYS A 40 30.88 -6.92 10.51
CA LYS A 40 30.93 -5.50 10.85
C LYS A 40 30.16 -5.13 12.11
N VAL A 41 29.49 -6.10 12.76
CA VAL A 41 28.60 -5.89 13.90
C VAL A 41 29.08 -6.68 15.09
N PHE A 42 29.16 -6.03 16.25
CA PHE A 42 29.58 -6.61 17.53
C PHE A 42 28.56 -6.29 18.62
N ILE A 43 28.39 -7.20 19.56
CA ILE A 43 27.55 -7.05 20.77
C ILE A 43 28.49 -7.28 21.98
N ASP A 44 28.69 -6.29 22.83
CA ASP A 44 29.61 -6.34 23.98
C ASP A 44 31.03 -6.83 23.61
N GLY A 45 31.53 -6.46 22.41
CA GLY A 45 32.84 -6.87 21.90
C GLY A 45 32.89 -8.21 21.17
N GLU A 46 31.82 -9.02 21.22
CA GLU A 46 31.71 -10.28 20.50
C GLU A 46 31.08 -10.09 19.11
N ARG A 47 31.60 -10.79 18.09
CA ARG A 47 31.07 -10.73 16.73
C ARG A 47 29.66 -11.25 16.68
N ALA A 48 28.70 -10.45 16.21
CA ALA A 48 27.33 -10.86 16.01
C ALA A 48 27.22 -11.83 14.82
N VAL A 49 26.33 -12.83 14.95
CA VAL A 49 25.97 -13.77 13.89
C VAL A 49 24.50 -13.62 13.51
N MET A 50 24.11 -14.23 12.38
CA MET A 50 22.70 -14.25 11.96
C MET A 50 21.83 -14.86 13.06
N GLY A 51 20.79 -14.10 13.45
CA GLY A 51 19.88 -14.48 14.54
C GLY A 51 20.27 -14.01 15.94
N SER A 52 21.49 -13.46 16.15
CA SER A 52 21.90 -12.85 17.42
C SER A 52 20.84 -11.87 17.93
N ARG A 53 20.70 -11.80 19.24
CA ARG A 53 19.75 -10.90 19.93
C ARG A 53 20.52 -9.97 20.86
N VAL A 54 20.09 -8.73 20.90
CA VAL A 54 20.60 -7.68 21.81
C VAL A 54 19.69 -7.61 23.01
N LEU A 55 20.24 -7.89 24.18
CA LEU A 55 19.54 -7.78 25.47
C LEU A 55 19.55 -6.33 25.97
N PRO A 56 18.64 -5.96 26.89
CA PRO A 56 18.71 -4.66 27.55
C PRO A 56 20.06 -4.45 28.25
N GLY A 57 20.67 -3.29 28.04
CA GLY A 57 21.96 -2.93 28.63
C GLY A 57 23.19 -3.32 27.80
N GLN A 58 23.04 -4.15 26.77
CA GLN A 58 24.16 -4.51 25.90
C GLN A 58 24.53 -3.39 24.92
N THR A 59 25.82 -3.25 24.66
CA THR A 59 26.38 -2.29 23.70
C THR A 59 26.52 -2.91 22.32
N VAL A 60 26.02 -2.21 21.30
CA VAL A 60 26.18 -2.65 19.90
C VAL A 60 27.13 -1.71 19.17
N VAL A 61 28.12 -2.29 18.51
CA VAL A 61 29.12 -1.59 17.69
C VAL A 61 28.92 -1.97 16.22
N PHE A 62 28.88 -0.98 15.36
CA PHE A 62 28.81 -1.13 13.89
C PHE A 62 29.94 -0.33 13.23
N ASN A 63 30.75 -0.98 12.40
CA ASN A 63 31.94 -0.35 11.76
C ASN A 63 32.81 0.41 12.76
N GLY A 64 33.05 -0.15 13.95
CA GLY A 64 33.90 0.45 14.99
C GLY A 64 33.23 1.61 15.76
N LYS A 65 31.95 1.92 15.50
CA LYS A 65 31.23 2.99 16.21
C LYS A 65 30.11 2.39 17.04
N GLU A 66 30.02 2.80 18.31
CA GLU A 66 28.91 2.44 19.18
C GLU A 66 27.60 3.05 18.66
N LEU A 67 26.57 2.21 18.60
CA LEU A 67 25.24 2.61 18.16
C LEU A 67 24.38 3.05 19.36
N LYS A 68 23.91 4.28 19.29
CA LYS A 68 22.86 4.76 20.19
C LYS A 68 21.51 4.63 19.49
N LYS A 69 20.57 3.99 20.17
CA LYS A 69 19.20 3.88 19.66
C LYS A 69 18.59 5.28 19.55
N GLU A 70 18.03 5.60 18.39
CA GLU A 70 17.33 6.86 18.22
C GLU A 70 16.06 6.88 19.07
N GLU A 71 16.00 7.78 20.05
CA GLU A 71 14.89 7.85 21.01
C GLU A 71 13.68 8.64 20.50
N ASP A 72 13.92 9.58 19.58
CA ASP A 72 12.84 10.44 19.07
C ASP A 72 11.95 9.68 18.09
N LEU A 73 10.68 9.50 18.43
CA LEU A 73 9.67 8.98 17.51
C LEU A 73 9.37 10.00 16.42
N VAL A 74 9.54 9.60 15.17
CA VAL A 74 9.07 10.32 13.99
C VAL A 74 7.79 9.66 13.49
N LEU A 75 6.73 10.45 13.36
CA LEU A 75 5.47 10.04 12.75
C LEU A 75 4.92 11.18 11.91
N LEU A 76 4.88 10.96 10.59
CA LEU A 76 4.49 11.96 9.60
C LEU A 76 3.21 11.54 8.89
N ALA A 77 2.37 12.52 8.57
CA ALA A 77 1.24 12.40 7.64
C ALA A 77 1.63 13.08 6.33
N LEU A 78 1.70 12.34 5.24
CA LEU A 78 1.98 12.81 3.89
C LEU A 78 0.69 12.75 3.06
N ASN A 79 0.39 13.79 2.29
CA ASN A 79 -0.53 13.68 1.17
C ASN A 79 0.23 13.22 -0.07
N LYS A 80 0.36 11.89 -0.21
CA LYS A 80 1.13 11.28 -1.29
C LYS A 80 0.55 11.66 -2.66
N PRO A 81 1.31 12.26 -3.57
CA PRO A 81 0.86 12.49 -4.94
C PRO A 81 0.81 11.20 -5.75
N ARG A 82 0.11 11.23 -6.87
CA ARG A 82 0.21 10.18 -7.89
C ARG A 82 1.61 10.18 -8.50
N GLY A 83 2.04 9.04 -9.02
CA GLY A 83 3.38 8.88 -9.60
C GLY A 83 4.45 8.42 -8.63
N ILE A 84 4.28 8.62 -7.31
CA ILE A 84 5.25 8.21 -6.29
C ILE A 84 4.97 6.78 -5.80
N VAL A 85 6.03 5.96 -5.70
CA VAL A 85 5.98 4.56 -5.27
C VAL A 85 6.24 4.46 -3.76
N CYS A 86 5.40 3.73 -3.04
CA CYS A 86 5.57 3.48 -1.60
C CYS A 86 6.64 2.41 -1.33
N THR A 87 7.90 2.76 -1.54
CA THR A 87 9.07 1.92 -1.27
C THR A 87 10.19 2.74 -0.64
N SER A 88 11.12 2.06 0.03
CA SER A 88 12.41 2.61 0.47
C SER A 88 13.57 2.10 -0.40
N ASP A 89 13.29 1.44 -1.52
CA ASP A 89 14.30 0.95 -2.45
C ASP A 89 14.79 2.11 -3.32
N LYS A 90 16.07 2.46 -3.17
CA LYS A 90 16.72 3.56 -3.91
C LYS A 90 16.86 3.30 -5.42
N ARG A 91 16.64 2.06 -5.88
CA ARG A 91 16.62 1.75 -7.31
C ARG A 91 15.35 2.29 -8.00
N GLU A 92 14.30 2.54 -7.23
CA GLU A 92 13.11 3.24 -7.72
C GLU A 92 13.31 4.77 -7.56
N PRO A 93 13.45 5.51 -8.65
CA PRO A 93 13.74 6.95 -8.58
C PRO A 93 12.60 7.76 -7.97
N ASP A 94 11.35 7.31 -8.20
CA ASP A 94 10.14 7.95 -7.69
C ASP A 94 9.73 7.40 -6.30
N ASN A 95 10.67 6.97 -5.45
CA ASN A 95 10.34 6.40 -4.15
C ASN A 95 9.92 7.46 -3.14
N VAL A 96 9.01 7.08 -2.24
CA VAL A 96 8.39 8.00 -1.26
C VAL A 96 9.37 8.52 -0.21
N VAL A 97 10.44 7.81 0.08
CA VAL A 97 11.41 8.22 1.11
C VAL A 97 12.26 9.38 0.60
N ASP A 98 12.78 9.27 -0.61
CA ASP A 98 13.56 10.33 -1.26
C ASP A 98 12.66 11.52 -1.60
N PHE A 99 11.39 11.28 -1.99
CA PHE A 99 10.41 12.34 -2.21
C PHE A 99 10.19 13.21 -0.96
N VAL A 100 10.06 12.59 0.22
CA VAL A 100 9.84 13.33 1.50
C VAL A 100 11.13 13.99 2.00
N ASN A 101 12.29 13.38 1.76
CA ASN A 101 13.63 13.87 2.13
C ASN A 101 13.71 14.43 3.57
N TYR A 102 13.27 13.65 4.56
CA TYR A 102 13.10 14.12 5.95
C TYR A 102 14.40 14.32 6.73
N GLY A 103 15.54 13.89 6.22
CA GLY A 103 16.85 13.96 6.90
C GLY A 103 17.11 12.87 7.94
N LYS A 104 16.09 12.09 8.36
CA LYS A 104 16.22 10.91 9.19
C LYS A 104 15.65 9.70 8.43
N ARG A 105 16.13 8.50 8.78
CA ARG A 105 15.60 7.28 8.16
C ARG A 105 14.15 7.06 8.57
N ILE A 106 13.26 7.14 7.58
CA ILE A 106 11.83 6.86 7.72
C ILE A 106 11.39 5.82 6.69
N TYR A 107 10.23 5.21 6.91
CA TYR A 107 9.59 4.29 5.97
C TYR A 107 8.06 4.36 6.07
N PRO A 108 7.36 4.01 4.99
CA PRO A 108 5.91 4.15 4.95
C PRO A 108 5.19 3.10 5.82
N ILE A 109 4.13 3.52 6.48
CA ILE A 109 3.17 2.65 7.17
C ILE A 109 2.14 2.17 6.14
N GLY A 110 2.43 1.02 5.54
CA GLY A 110 1.65 0.47 4.44
C GLY A 110 1.94 1.13 3.10
N ARG A 111 1.08 0.86 2.14
CA ARG A 111 1.28 1.33 0.77
C ARG A 111 0.01 1.94 0.20
N LEU A 112 0.20 2.85 -0.75
CA LEU A 112 -0.72 3.25 -1.78
C LEU A 112 -0.08 2.89 -3.13
N ASP A 113 -0.88 2.50 -4.11
CA ASP A 113 -0.40 2.26 -5.46
C ASP A 113 0.22 3.53 -6.07
N LYS A 114 1.08 3.39 -7.09
CA LYS A 114 1.70 4.52 -7.81
C LYS A 114 0.66 5.50 -8.35
N ASP A 115 -0.47 4.97 -8.83
CA ASP A 115 -1.60 5.71 -9.40
C ASP A 115 -2.67 6.15 -8.39
N SER A 116 -2.46 5.93 -7.10
CA SER A 116 -3.33 6.36 -6.00
C SER A 116 -2.69 7.49 -5.20
N GLU A 117 -3.51 8.32 -4.55
CA GLU A 117 -3.05 9.47 -3.79
C GLU A 117 -3.65 9.53 -2.38
N GLY A 118 -3.25 10.53 -1.60
CA GLY A 118 -3.82 10.85 -0.31
C GLY A 118 -2.97 10.42 0.87
N LEU A 119 -3.59 10.25 2.01
CA LEU A 119 -2.93 10.06 3.29
C LEU A 119 -2.05 8.81 3.33
N LEU A 120 -0.76 9.01 3.55
CA LEU A 120 0.22 7.99 3.85
C LEU A 120 0.96 8.38 5.13
N LEU A 121 1.04 7.47 6.08
CA LEU A 121 1.85 7.68 7.28
C LEU A 121 3.27 7.16 7.05
N LEU A 122 4.28 7.87 7.61
CA LEU A 122 5.68 7.44 7.61
C LEU A 122 6.24 7.50 9.03
N THR A 123 7.16 6.60 9.36
CA THR A 123 7.73 6.51 10.70
C THR A 123 9.16 5.97 10.67
N ASN A 124 9.89 6.17 11.78
CA ASN A 124 11.16 5.50 12.06
C ASN A 124 10.99 4.33 13.07
N ASP A 125 9.75 3.96 13.42
CA ASP A 125 9.44 2.87 14.36
C ASP A 125 8.71 1.72 13.67
N GLY A 126 9.40 0.55 13.56
CA GLY A 126 8.86 -0.64 12.88
C GLY A 126 7.75 -1.35 13.65
N ASP A 127 7.66 -1.17 14.94
CA ASP A 127 6.65 -1.84 15.76
C ASP A 127 5.28 -1.18 15.55
N ILE A 128 5.24 0.15 15.43
CA ILE A 128 4.01 0.88 15.12
C ILE A 128 3.45 0.49 13.74
N VAL A 129 4.32 0.19 12.76
CA VAL A 129 3.89 -0.27 11.43
C VAL A 129 3.07 -1.54 11.52
N ASN A 130 3.59 -2.54 12.24
CA ASN A 130 2.89 -3.81 12.40
C ASN A 130 1.56 -3.64 13.13
N LYS A 131 1.53 -2.87 14.21
CA LYS A 131 0.31 -2.60 14.98
C LYS A 131 -0.78 -1.96 14.14
N ILE A 132 -0.43 -1.00 13.25
CA ILE A 132 -1.39 -0.31 12.38
C ILE A 132 -1.85 -1.17 11.19
N LEU A 133 -0.94 -1.97 10.59
CA LEU A 133 -1.23 -2.60 9.30
C LEU A 133 -1.87 -3.98 9.38
N ARG A 134 -1.70 -4.72 10.49
CA ARG A 134 -2.21 -6.09 10.55
C ARG A 134 -3.73 -6.12 10.44
N ALA A 135 -4.22 -6.92 9.50
CA ALA A 135 -5.65 -7.08 9.23
C ALA A 135 -6.43 -7.61 10.45
N GLY A 136 -5.76 -8.38 11.33
CA GLY A 136 -6.35 -8.86 12.60
C GLY A 136 -6.73 -7.75 13.57
N ASN A 137 -6.12 -6.58 13.45
CA ASN A 137 -6.41 -5.44 14.32
C ASN A 137 -7.62 -4.59 13.86
N TYR A 138 -8.19 -4.87 12.70
CA TYR A 138 -9.40 -4.22 12.17
C TYR A 138 -9.33 -2.69 12.06
N HIS A 139 -8.14 -2.12 11.89
CA HIS A 139 -7.96 -0.68 11.78
C HIS A 139 -8.54 -0.11 10.49
N GLU A 140 -9.43 0.84 10.63
CA GLU A 140 -10.15 1.47 9.53
C GLU A 140 -9.26 2.34 8.65
N LYS A 141 -9.50 2.26 7.34
CA LYS A 141 -8.95 3.15 6.32
C LYS A 141 -10.08 3.62 5.42
N GLU A 142 -10.21 4.92 5.24
CA GLU A 142 -11.29 5.53 4.48
C GLU A 142 -10.77 6.12 3.18
N TYR A 143 -11.52 5.86 2.12
CA TYR A 143 -11.17 6.26 0.77
C TYR A 143 -12.33 6.97 0.09
N ILE A 144 -11.99 7.98 -0.75
CA ILE A 144 -12.90 8.57 -1.73
C ILE A 144 -12.50 8.02 -3.09
N VAL A 145 -13.49 7.46 -3.80
CA VAL A 145 -13.28 6.75 -5.07
C VAL A 145 -14.16 7.37 -6.15
N LYS A 146 -13.57 7.74 -7.29
CA LYS A 146 -14.28 8.14 -8.50
C LYS A 146 -14.23 7.01 -9.52
N VAL A 147 -15.37 6.68 -10.10
CA VAL A 147 -15.54 5.63 -11.10
C VAL A 147 -16.00 6.19 -12.45
N ASN A 148 -15.87 5.39 -13.50
CA ASN A 148 -16.16 5.77 -14.89
C ASN A 148 -17.63 5.67 -15.28
N LYS A 149 -18.47 5.06 -14.43
CA LYS A 149 -19.91 4.86 -14.69
C LYS A 149 -20.73 5.41 -13.53
N MET A 150 -22.00 5.69 -13.79
CA MET A 150 -22.95 6.08 -12.73
C MET A 150 -23.12 4.96 -11.71
N ILE A 151 -23.02 5.31 -10.43
CA ILE A 151 -23.15 4.40 -9.30
C ILE A 151 -24.61 4.00 -9.15
N THR A 152 -24.89 2.70 -9.05
CA THR A 152 -26.22 2.14 -8.80
C THR A 152 -26.35 1.64 -7.36
N LYS A 153 -27.57 1.42 -6.91
CA LYS A 153 -27.84 0.83 -5.59
C LYS A 153 -27.29 -0.59 -5.48
N GLU A 154 -27.42 -1.38 -6.54
CA GLU A 154 -26.94 -2.77 -6.64
C GLU A 154 -25.41 -2.82 -6.54
N PHE A 155 -24.71 -1.89 -7.19
CA PHE A 155 -23.26 -1.76 -7.06
C PHE A 155 -22.85 -1.49 -5.61
N LEU A 156 -23.49 -0.55 -4.93
CA LEU A 156 -23.16 -0.22 -3.53
C LEU A 156 -23.42 -1.40 -2.59
N GLN A 157 -24.57 -2.08 -2.75
CA GLN A 157 -24.92 -3.24 -1.95
C GLN A 157 -23.94 -4.41 -2.17
N GLY A 158 -23.58 -4.69 -3.43
CA GLY A 158 -22.61 -5.73 -3.76
C GLY A 158 -21.23 -5.43 -3.20
N MET A 159 -20.76 -4.19 -3.32
CA MET A 159 -19.48 -3.74 -2.74
C MET A 159 -19.46 -3.86 -1.21
N ALA A 160 -20.57 -3.54 -0.53
CA ALA A 160 -20.67 -3.58 0.93
C ALA A 160 -20.67 -5.00 1.50
N GLY A 161 -21.29 -5.95 0.81
CA GLY A 161 -21.49 -7.32 1.29
C GLY A 161 -20.26 -8.23 1.26
N GLY A 162 -19.20 -7.78 0.58
CA GLY A 162 -18.02 -8.59 0.31
C GLY A 162 -17.96 -9.06 -1.14
N VAL A 163 -16.77 -9.02 -1.74
CA VAL A 163 -16.55 -9.28 -3.17
C VAL A 163 -15.48 -10.36 -3.34
N PRO A 164 -15.71 -11.39 -4.17
CA PRO A 164 -14.69 -12.40 -4.49
C PRO A 164 -13.58 -11.78 -5.33
N ILE A 165 -12.37 -11.73 -4.78
CA ILE A 165 -11.14 -11.27 -5.43
C ILE A 165 -9.95 -12.07 -4.90
N LEU A 166 -8.94 -12.31 -5.72
CA LEU A 166 -7.68 -12.94 -5.28
C LEU A 166 -7.90 -14.23 -4.45
N ASP A 167 -8.75 -15.13 -4.95
CA ASP A 167 -9.09 -16.42 -4.32
C ASP A 167 -9.62 -16.31 -2.86
N THR A 168 -10.19 -15.16 -2.52
CA THR A 168 -10.82 -14.90 -1.23
C THR A 168 -12.00 -13.97 -1.38
N VAL A 169 -12.86 -13.89 -0.35
CA VAL A 169 -13.94 -12.90 -0.29
C VAL A 169 -13.51 -11.74 0.62
N THR A 170 -13.69 -10.51 0.15
CA THR A 170 -13.37 -9.35 0.98
C THR A 170 -14.30 -9.28 2.19
N ARG A 171 -13.80 -8.71 3.29
CA ARG A 171 -14.68 -8.42 4.43
C ARG A 171 -15.77 -7.44 4.02
N PRO A 172 -16.97 -7.54 4.59
CA PRO A 172 -17.98 -6.50 4.48
C PRO A 172 -17.42 -5.13 4.85
N CYS A 173 -17.90 -4.09 4.17
CA CYS A 173 -17.38 -2.74 4.38
C CYS A 173 -18.51 -1.70 4.35
N LYS A 174 -18.26 -0.54 4.99
CA LYS A 174 -19.17 0.61 4.91
C LYS A 174 -18.91 1.35 3.61
N ILE A 175 -19.97 1.60 2.84
CA ILE A 175 -19.90 2.32 1.57
C ILE A 175 -21.07 3.29 1.47
N GLU A 176 -20.82 4.48 0.91
CA GLU A 176 -21.80 5.55 0.78
C GLU A 176 -21.54 6.31 -0.53
N ALA A 177 -22.59 6.53 -1.33
CA ALA A 177 -22.50 7.40 -2.49
C ALA A 177 -22.34 8.86 -2.06
N LEU A 178 -21.37 9.56 -2.62
CA LEU A 178 -21.19 10.99 -2.46
C LEU A 178 -21.88 11.77 -3.59
N ASP A 179 -21.84 11.22 -4.78
CA ASP A 179 -22.55 11.71 -5.97
C ASP A 179 -22.73 10.59 -7.01
N LYS A 180 -23.12 10.95 -8.24
CA LYS A 180 -23.37 9.98 -9.35
C LYS A 180 -22.15 9.12 -9.69
N TYR A 181 -20.92 9.58 -9.44
CA TYR A 181 -19.68 8.93 -9.86
C TYR A 181 -18.68 8.74 -8.73
N ARG A 182 -18.94 9.27 -7.52
CA ARG A 182 -18.04 9.15 -6.37
C ARG A 182 -18.73 8.48 -5.20
N PHE A 183 -17.95 7.64 -4.52
CA PHE A 183 -18.38 7.02 -3.28
C PHE A 183 -17.24 7.05 -2.24
N LYS A 184 -17.64 6.96 -0.99
CA LYS A 184 -16.78 6.77 0.17
C LYS A 184 -16.81 5.30 0.57
N VAL A 185 -15.65 4.72 0.88
CA VAL A 185 -15.57 3.34 1.40
C VAL A 185 -14.60 3.27 2.57
N ILE A 186 -15.00 2.50 3.61
CA ILE A 186 -14.20 2.27 4.81
C ILE A 186 -13.84 0.79 4.87
N LEU A 187 -12.54 0.49 4.83
CA LEU A 187 -11.99 -0.86 4.85
C LEU A 187 -11.20 -1.12 6.13
N THR A 188 -11.31 -2.34 6.67
CA THR A 188 -10.53 -2.84 7.81
C THR A 188 -9.42 -3.81 7.41
N GLN A 189 -9.29 -4.10 6.12
CA GLN A 189 -8.25 -4.94 5.52
C GLN A 189 -7.58 -4.21 4.35
N GLY A 190 -6.52 -4.79 3.77
CA GLY A 190 -5.83 -4.19 2.65
C GLY A 190 -5.23 -5.26 1.74
N LEU A 191 -6.05 -5.84 0.86
CA LEU A 191 -5.59 -6.76 -0.18
C LEU A 191 -4.95 -5.98 -1.34
N ASN A 192 -4.16 -6.66 -2.15
CA ASN A 192 -3.52 -6.04 -3.31
C ASN A 192 -4.57 -5.42 -4.25
N ARG A 193 -4.51 -4.09 -4.44
CA ARG A 193 -5.40 -3.30 -5.29
C ARG A 193 -6.90 -3.55 -5.02
N GLN A 194 -7.24 -3.79 -3.74
CA GLN A 194 -8.55 -4.29 -3.31
C GLN A 194 -9.71 -3.49 -3.91
N ILE A 195 -9.78 -2.18 -3.72
CA ILE A 195 -10.89 -1.33 -4.19
C ILE A 195 -11.02 -1.40 -5.71
N ARG A 196 -9.91 -1.38 -6.46
CA ARG A 196 -9.92 -1.46 -7.92
C ARG A 196 -10.48 -2.79 -8.39
N ARG A 197 -10.03 -3.91 -7.80
CA ARG A 197 -10.54 -5.25 -8.12
C ARG A 197 -12.01 -5.43 -7.75
N MET A 198 -12.43 -4.90 -6.59
CA MET A 198 -13.85 -4.90 -6.20
C MET A 198 -14.72 -4.14 -7.22
N CYS A 199 -14.27 -2.96 -7.68
CA CYS A 199 -14.96 -2.21 -8.72
C CYS A 199 -14.99 -2.96 -10.06
N GLU A 200 -13.87 -3.55 -10.46
CA GLU A 200 -13.74 -4.33 -11.70
C GLU A 200 -14.69 -5.54 -11.72
N TYR A 201 -14.90 -6.20 -10.59
CA TYR A 201 -15.85 -7.31 -10.45
C TYR A 201 -17.27 -6.91 -10.86
N PHE A 202 -17.68 -5.66 -10.57
CA PHE A 202 -18.98 -5.10 -11.00
C PHE A 202 -18.92 -4.37 -12.34
N GLY A 203 -17.82 -4.50 -13.10
CA GLY A 203 -17.65 -3.85 -14.39
C GLY A 203 -17.41 -2.33 -14.33
N TYR A 204 -16.97 -1.81 -13.18
CA TYR A 204 -16.56 -0.42 -12.99
C TYR A 204 -15.04 -0.28 -13.04
N ARG A 205 -14.56 0.85 -13.56
CA ARG A 205 -13.14 1.22 -13.54
C ARG A 205 -12.93 2.41 -12.61
N VAL A 206 -11.99 2.29 -11.68
CA VAL A 206 -11.58 3.39 -10.79
C VAL A 206 -10.79 4.42 -11.60
N VAL A 207 -11.29 5.65 -11.64
CA VAL A 207 -10.65 6.82 -12.28
C VAL A 207 -9.74 7.55 -11.32
N HIS A 208 -10.21 7.71 -10.06
CA HIS A 208 -9.46 8.39 -9.01
C HIS A 208 -9.65 7.66 -7.68
N LEU A 209 -8.57 7.52 -6.91
CA LEU A 209 -8.57 6.86 -5.61
C LEU A 209 -7.73 7.67 -4.64
N GLN A 210 -8.37 8.20 -3.62
CA GLN A 210 -7.73 8.99 -2.57
C GLN A 210 -8.01 8.40 -1.20
N ARG A 211 -6.97 8.10 -0.42
CA ARG A 211 -7.13 7.75 1.00
C ARG A 211 -7.20 9.02 1.84
N VAL A 212 -8.29 9.19 2.59
CA VAL A 212 -8.55 10.41 3.35
C VAL A 212 -8.40 10.24 4.85
N ARG A 213 -8.43 8.98 5.36
CA ARG A 213 -8.27 8.69 6.79
C ARG A 213 -7.59 7.34 7.03
N ILE A 214 -6.78 7.27 8.07
CA ILE A 214 -6.24 6.06 8.68
C ILE A 214 -6.51 6.16 10.18
N MET A 215 -7.34 5.28 10.73
CA MET A 215 -7.77 5.33 12.15
C MET A 215 -8.29 6.72 12.52
N ASN A 216 -7.66 7.40 13.47
CA ASN A 216 -7.98 8.76 13.91
C ASN A 216 -7.27 9.86 13.11
N ILE A 217 -6.36 9.51 12.21
CA ILE A 217 -5.59 10.50 11.44
C ILE A 217 -6.31 10.82 10.15
N HIS A 218 -6.63 12.07 9.95
CA HIS A 218 -7.29 12.60 8.76
C HIS A 218 -6.32 13.34 7.84
N LEU A 219 -6.57 13.26 6.53
CA LEU A 219 -5.84 14.03 5.53
C LEU A 219 -6.04 15.54 5.75
N GLY A 220 -7.29 15.96 6.04
CA GLY A 220 -7.65 17.34 6.24
C GLY A 220 -7.30 18.24 5.05
N HIS A 221 -6.74 19.41 5.33
CA HIS A 221 -6.37 20.42 4.33
C HIS A 221 -4.90 20.29 3.86
N LEU A 222 -4.22 19.17 4.16
CA LEU A 222 -2.85 18.95 3.74
C LEU A 222 -2.77 18.93 2.21
N LYS A 223 -1.99 19.84 1.61
CA LYS A 223 -1.84 19.93 0.15
C LYS A 223 -1.15 18.69 -0.42
N VAL A 224 -1.43 18.39 -1.68
CA VAL A 224 -0.81 17.26 -2.39
C VAL A 224 0.71 17.49 -2.46
N GLY A 225 1.48 16.49 -2.06
CA GLY A 225 2.94 16.54 -1.96
C GLY A 225 3.47 17.01 -0.61
N ASP A 226 2.65 17.70 0.20
CA ASP A 226 3.08 18.17 1.52
C ASP A 226 3.00 17.07 2.58
N TYR A 227 3.83 17.21 3.61
CA TYR A 227 3.76 16.39 4.82
C TYR A 227 3.76 17.26 6.08
N ARG A 228 3.27 16.70 7.18
CA ARG A 228 3.31 17.30 8.52
C ARG A 228 3.59 16.25 9.58
N LYS A 229 4.12 16.65 10.71
CA LYS A 229 4.13 15.82 11.92
C LYS A 229 2.70 15.63 12.43
N LEU A 230 2.42 14.51 13.08
CA LEU A 230 1.19 14.34 13.83
C LEU A 230 1.17 15.30 15.01
N THR A 231 -0.03 15.81 15.32
CA THR A 231 -0.22 16.63 16.53
C THR A 231 -0.08 15.76 17.79
N PRO A 232 0.23 16.33 18.95
CA PRO A 232 0.28 15.59 20.21
C PRO A 232 -1.03 14.84 20.51
N GLN A 233 -2.18 15.44 20.19
CA GLN A 233 -3.48 14.79 20.35
C GLN A 233 -3.65 13.59 19.41
N GLU A 234 -3.40 13.76 18.11
CA GLU A 234 -3.45 12.65 17.13
C GLU A 234 -2.54 11.48 17.55
N LEU A 235 -1.34 11.80 18.04
CA LEU A 235 -0.38 10.81 18.51
C LEU A 235 -0.89 10.06 19.75
N SER A 236 -1.40 10.77 20.75
CA SER A 236 -1.95 10.19 21.97
C SER A 236 -3.13 9.27 21.69
N GLU A 237 -4.07 9.72 20.86
CA GLU A 237 -5.22 8.91 20.44
C GLU A 237 -4.79 7.67 19.64
N LEU A 238 -3.86 7.83 18.69
CA LEU A 238 -3.32 6.71 17.92
C LEU A 238 -2.67 5.68 18.84
N GLN A 239 -1.86 6.12 19.81
CA GLN A 239 -1.23 5.25 20.79
C GLN A 239 -2.27 4.46 21.59
N SER A 240 -3.33 5.11 22.05
CA SER A 240 -4.44 4.48 22.76
C SER A 240 -5.13 3.41 21.89
N LEU A 241 -5.42 3.73 20.63
CA LEU A 241 -6.08 2.81 19.70
C LEU A 241 -5.25 1.56 19.39
N ILE A 242 -3.92 1.70 19.25
CA ILE A 242 -3.03 0.57 18.93
C ILE A 242 -2.48 -0.16 20.15
N ARG A 243 -2.80 0.29 21.39
CA ARG A 243 -2.29 -0.31 22.63
C ARG A 243 -2.63 -1.80 22.76
N LYS A 244 -3.82 -2.20 22.31
CA LYS A 244 -4.28 -3.59 22.33
C LYS A 244 -3.98 -4.34 21.02
N SER A 245 -3.31 -3.70 20.05
CA SER A 245 -3.03 -4.29 18.75
C SER A 245 -1.88 -5.28 18.83
N SER A 246 -2.08 -6.48 18.29
CA SER A 246 -1.08 -7.53 18.25
C SER A 246 -0.02 -7.29 17.20
N ASN A 247 1.24 -7.61 17.52
CA ASN A 247 2.35 -7.71 16.58
C ASN A 247 2.52 -9.14 16.00
N THR A 248 1.74 -10.13 16.49
CA THR A 248 1.79 -11.50 16.00
C THR A 248 1.05 -11.67 14.68
N PRO A 249 1.55 -12.46 13.73
CA PRO A 249 0.81 -12.82 12.52
C PRO A 249 -0.45 -13.60 12.90
N VAL A 250 -1.59 -13.22 12.32
CA VAL A 250 -2.76 -14.11 12.34
C VAL A 250 -2.45 -15.24 11.38
N LEU A 251 -2.21 -16.44 11.89
CA LEU A 251 -2.17 -17.65 11.08
C LEU A 251 -3.58 -17.85 10.55
N HIS A 252 -3.77 -17.75 9.24
CA HIS A 252 -5.02 -18.14 8.60
C HIS A 252 -5.15 -19.66 8.77
N ASP A 253 -6.02 -20.07 9.67
CA ASP A 253 -6.46 -21.46 9.77
C ASP A 253 -7.26 -21.78 8.51
N LYS A 254 -6.66 -22.58 7.62
CA LYS A 254 -7.28 -23.02 6.35
C LYS A 254 -8.45 -23.99 6.57
N SER A 255 -8.77 -24.34 7.82
CA SER A 255 -9.76 -25.37 8.16
C SER A 255 -11.20 -24.86 8.37
N LYS A 256 -11.47 -23.56 8.22
CA LYS A 256 -12.81 -22.98 8.38
C LYS A 256 -13.35 -22.27 7.14
N SER A 257 -13.28 -22.93 5.97
CA SER A 257 -13.96 -22.48 4.75
C SER A 257 -15.04 -23.47 4.29
N GLU A 258 -15.89 -23.95 5.19
CA GLU A 258 -17.13 -24.65 4.82
C GLU A 258 -18.33 -23.89 5.38
N GLY A 259 -18.73 -22.89 4.64
CA GLY A 259 -19.98 -22.18 4.75
C GLY A 259 -20.30 -21.59 3.37
N SER A 260 -20.77 -22.46 2.45
CA SER A 260 -21.15 -22.05 1.10
C SER A 260 -22.34 -21.09 1.14
N VAL A 261 -22.07 -19.80 1.07
CA VAL A 261 -23.09 -18.83 0.69
C VAL A 261 -23.13 -18.81 -0.84
N THR A 262 -24.11 -19.48 -1.42
CA THR A 262 -24.39 -19.44 -2.86
C THR A 262 -24.89 -18.05 -3.25
N TYR A 263 -24.02 -17.24 -3.83
CA TYR A 263 -24.41 -16.01 -4.49
C TYR A 263 -24.83 -16.33 -5.92
N ALA A 264 -26.11 -16.06 -6.24
CA ALA A 264 -26.63 -16.16 -7.60
C ALA A 264 -25.91 -15.12 -8.49
N ALA A 265 -25.30 -15.60 -9.58
CA ALA A 265 -24.73 -14.76 -10.61
C ALA A 265 -25.84 -13.90 -11.26
N PRO A 266 -25.56 -12.66 -11.68
CA PRO A 266 -26.53 -11.85 -12.42
C PRO A 266 -26.92 -12.58 -13.72
N LYS A 267 -28.21 -12.84 -13.91
CA LYS A 267 -28.75 -13.43 -15.15
C LYS A 267 -28.48 -12.48 -16.33
N GLU A 268 -27.72 -12.95 -17.30
CA GLU A 268 -27.64 -12.31 -18.62
C GLU A 268 -29.04 -12.24 -19.24
N LYS A 269 -29.50 -11.04 -19.55
CA LYS A 269 -30.70 -10.84 -20.36
C LYS A 269 -30.36 -11.26 -21.78
N LYS A 270 -30.83 -12.42 -22.19
CA LYS A 270 -30.89 -12.81 -23.61
C LYS A 270 -31.82 -11.82 -24.31
N THR A 271 -31.26 -11.02 -25.19
CA THR A 271 -32.03 -10.26 -26.19
C THR A 271 -32.49 -11.23 -27.27
N GLY A 272 -33.78 -11.20 -27.55
CA GLY A 272 -34.47 -12.14 -28.42
C GLY A 272 -33.90 -12.12 -29.86
N GLU A 273 -33.78 -13.31 -30.36
CA GLU A 273 -33.59 -13.60 -31.79
C GLU A 273 -34.89 -13.30 -32.54
N THR A 274 -34.77 -12.41 -33.56
CA THR A 274 -35.77 -12.34 -34.62
C THR A 274 -35.25 -13.12 -35.82
N GLU A 275 -35.97 -14.16 -36.16
CA GLU A 275 -35.80 -14.95 -37.39
C GLU A 275 -35.89 -14.06 -38.64
N GLY A 276 -34.91 -14.15 -39.53
CA GLY A 276 -34.90 -13.54 -40.83
C GLY A 276 -34.20 -14.44 -41.86
N ARG A 277 -35.00 -14.90 -42.80
CA ARG A 277 -34.84 -15.84 -43.92
C ARG A 277 -33.50 -15.79 -44.68
N PRO A 278 -33.13 -16.91 -45.36
CA PRO A 278 -31.89 -17.01 -46.13
C PRO A 278 -32.03 -16.46 -47.55
N MET A 279 -30.99 -15.77 -48.03
CA MET A 279 -30.83 -15.44 -49.46
C MET A 279 -29.44 -15.80 -49.96
N ARG A 280 -29.43 -16.80 -50.84
CA ARG A 280 -28.67 -17.08 -52.09
C ARG A 280 -27.19 -16.63 -52.18
N GLU A 281 -26.41 -17.64 -52.36
CA GLU A 281 -25.08 -17.64 -53.05
C GLU A 281 -25.04 -16.85 -54.34
N ARG A 282 -23.98 -16.11 -54.57
CA ARG A 282 -23.42 -15.81 -55.86
C ARG A 282 -21.90 -15.83 -55.83
N SER A 283 -21.39 -16.67 -56.67
CA SER A 283 -20.01 -17.02 -56.93
C SER A 283 -19.21 -15.95 -57.68
N VAL A 284 -17.89 -15.97 -57.41
CA VAL A 284 -16.75 -15.81 -58.34
C VAL A 284 -16.47 -14.44 -58.96
N ARG A 285 -15.29 -13.87 -58.69
CA ARG A 285 -14.17 -13.77 -59.63
C ARG A 285 -12.90 -13.24 -59.01
N GLN A 286 -11.82 -13.91 -59.38
CA GLN A 286 -10.41 -13.58 -59.19
C GLN A 286 -9.98 -12.36 -60.03
N GLY A 287 -8.87 -11.75 -59.61
CA GLY A 287 -8.03 -10.83 -60.42
C GLY A 287 -7.42 -9.79 -59.50
N ASP A 288 -6.25 -9.56 -59.39
CA ASP A 288 -4.95 -9.79 -59.97
C ASP A 288 -3.98 -8.77 -59.31
N GLU A 289 -2.76 -9.15 -59.23
CA GLU A 289 -1.61 -8.44 -58.66
C GLU A 289 -1.39 -7.01 -59.18
N ARG A 290 -0.84 -6.12 -58.32
CA ARG A 290 0.31 -5.27 -58.74
C ARG A 290 1.13 -4.75 -57.55
N LYS A 291 2.40 -5.00 -57.69
CA LYS A 291 3.54 -4.53 -56.90
C LYS A 291 3.72 -3.01 -56.96
N GLY A 292 4.24 -2.40 -55.91
CA GLY A 292 4.82 -1.06 -55.96
C GLY A 292 5.58 -0.72 -54.70
N LYS A 293 6.90 -0.68 -54.78
CA LYS A 293 7.91 -0.28 -53.78
C LYS A 293 8.19 1.24 -53.86
N PRO A 294 9.16 1.84 -53.13
CA PRO A 294 9.00 2.74 -51.95
C PRO A 294 9.64 4.13 -52.23
N ALA A 295 9.44 5.10 -51.36
CA ALA A 295 10.31 6.29 -51.21
C ALA A 295 10.01 6.91 -49.83
N SER A 296 10.95 7.08 -48.99
CA SER A 296 12.09 7.97 -48.72
C SER A 296 11.78 9.03 -47.68
N GLU A 297 12.56 8.95 -46.62
CA GLU A 297 13.15 10.00 -45.76
C GLU A 297 12.58 11.43 -45.79
N ARG A 298 12.26 11.96 -44.59
CA ARG A 298 12.73 13.30 -44.20
C ARG A 298 12.93 13.41 -42.69
N ARG A 299 14.18 13.70 -42.31
CA ARG A 299 14.63 14.19 -41.04
C ARG A 299 14.04 15.59 -40.78
N GLY A 300 13.69 15.85 -39.52
CA GLY A 300 13.36 17.18 -39.03
C GLY A 300 13.84 17.35 -37.62
N THR A 301 15.04 17.83 -37.45
CA THR A 301 15.61 18.35 -36.18
C THR A 301 14.84 19.60 -35.76
N ASN A 302 14.44 19.69 -34.49
CA ASN A 302 14.26 21.03 -33.91
C ASN A 302 14.66 21.01 -32.41
N SER A 303 15.73 21.75 -32.17
CA SER A 303 16.23 22.18 -30.89
C SER A 303 15.36 23.30 -30.33
N TYR A 304 15.04 23.27 -29.02
CA TYR A 304 14.79 24.50 -28.27
C TYR A 304 15.54 24.50 -26.95
N ARG A 305 16.32 25.56 -26.81
CA ARG A 305 17.15 25.97 -25.69
C ARG A 305 16.31 26.53 -24.54
N LYS A 306 16.95 26.46 -23.38
CA LYS A 306 16.70 27.11 -22.10
C LYS A 306 16.17 28.55 -22.14
N ALA A 307 15.29 28.88 -21.23
CA ALA A 307 15.38 29.99 -20.32
C ALA A 307 14.80 29.56 -18.97
#